data_8c34bca0dad43ee3cbf86a19ae4f90b1
#
_entry.id   8c34bca0dad43ee3cbf86a19ae4f90b1
#
_cell.length_a   1.000
_cell.length_b   1.000
_cell.length_c   1.000
_cell.angle_alpha   90.00
_cell.angle_beta   90.00
_cell.angle_gamma   90.00
#
_symmetry.space_group_name_H-M   'P 1'
#
loop_
_entity.id
_entity.type
_entity.pdbx_description
1 polymer ?
#
loop_
_entity_poly.entity_id
_entity_poly.type
_entity_poly.pdbx_seq_one_letter_code
_entity_poly.pdbx_strand_id
1 'polypeptide(L)'
;MANEEKKEKDPTVEVAYYPGCSLHGTAREYDGSVREVARVLDVRLLELRDWNCCGASSAHMTDHRLAVDLAARNLRIAARERKDLLVPCAACFQRLKAAQKAFRDEPDQPGEGLAEVQVIHVSDWLRKPETLARIRGAVKHPLKGLRLVPYYGCLITRPPAVTGSREPEDPKGMDLLIRVLGAEVRRWSFKTECCGGSLTMPRADLTRILVSRIVKAAARAGAQGIVTMCPMCQANLESRQLDLKKQDREHPLLPVFFATELVAACTSETRQVNRWKPHLIDPAEVLSPAGL
;
A
#
# COMPACT_ATOMS: atom_id res chain seq x y z
N MET A 1 -17.80 32.96 -26.60
CA MET A 1 -17.13 31.68 -26.47
C MET A 1 -17.48 31.17 -25.07
N ALA A 2 -18.42 30.22 -25.03
CA ALA A 2 -18.98 29.69 -23.80
C ALA A 2 -17.97 28.76 -23.14
N ASN A 3 -17.68 29.03 -21.89
CA ASN A 3 -16.86 28.19 -21.00
C ASN A 3 -17.74 26.98 -20.62
N GLU A 4 -17.58 25.86 -21.30
CA GLU A 4 -18.21 24.60 -20.87
C GLU A 4 -17.49 24.14 -19.58
N GLU A 5 -18.04 24.52 -18.43
CA GLU A 5 -17.74 23.89 -17.14
C GLU A 5 -18.06 22.40 -17.27
N LYS A 6 -17.02 21.56 -17.34
CA LYS A 6 -17.17 20.12 -17.17
C LYS A 6 -17.84 19.87 -15.83
N LYS A 7 -19.15 19.62 -15.84
CA LYS A 7 -19.87 19.12 -14.67
C LYS A 7 -19.16 17.85 -14.20
N GLU A 8 -18.48 17.92 -13.09
CA GLU A 8 -17.93 16.76 -12.38
C GLU A 8 -19.12 15.84 -12.07
N LYS A 9 -19.11 14.65 -12.67
CA LYS A 9 -20.17 13.67 -12.50
C LYS A 9 -20.12 13.20 -11.05
N ASP A 10 -21.23 13.27 -10.31
CA ASP A 10 -21.28 12.78 -8.94
C ASP A 10 -20.74 11.34 -8.86
N PRO A 11 -19.81 11.06 -7.94
CA PRO A 11 -19.20 9.74 -7.82
C PRO A 11 -20.28 8.70 -7.48
N THR A 12 -20.28 7.59 -8.21
CA THR A 12 -21.31 6.54 -8.06
C THR A 12 -21.16 5.69 -6.81
N VAL A 13 -19.98 5.69 -6.17
CA VAL A 13 -19.65 4.85 -4.99
C VAL A 13 -18.91 5.67 -3.93
N GLU A 14 -19.40 5.63 -2.71
CA GLU A 14 -18.71 6.20 -1.55
C GLU A 14 -18.11 5.11 -0.68
N VAL A 15 -16.88 5.32 -0.21
CA VAL A 15 -16.13 4.39 0.65
C VAL A 15 -15.54 5.16 1.82
N ALA A 16 -15.70 4.65 3.04
CA ALA A 16 -15.00 5.20 4.20
C ALA A 16 -13.48 4.99 4.05
N TYR A 17 -12.69 5.97 4.47
CA TYR A 17 -11.26 5.97 4.25
C TYR A 17 -10.49 6.20 5.54
N TYR A 18 -9.56 5.30 5.86
CA TYR A 18 -8.65 5.44 6.99
C TYR A 18 -7.20 5.54 6.50
N PRO A 19 -6.65 6.75 6.34
CA PRO A 19 -5.28 6.95 5.83
C PRO A 19 -4.22 6.45 6.82
N GLY A 20 -4.44 6.64 8.12
CA GLY A 20 -3.47 6.35 9.16
C GLY A 20 -2.33 7.39 9.21
N CYS A 21 -1.50 7.31 10.27
CA CYS A 21 -0.52 8.33 10.58
C CYS A 21 0.58 8.50 9.50
N SER A 22 0.99 7.42 8.83
CA SER A 22 2.05 7.48 7.81
C SER A 22 1.63 8.32 6.60
N LEU A 23 0.38 8.20 6.14
CA LEU A 23 -0.11 8.94 4.98
C LEU A 23 -0.35 10.42 5.29
N HIS A 24 -0.62 10.76 6.54
CA HIS A 24 -0.67 12.18 6.97
C HIS A 24 0.72 12.77 7.23
N GLY A 25 1.71 11.93 7.48
CA GLY A 25 3.08 12.34 7.82
C GLY A 25 4.07 12.15 6.67
N THR A 26 4.73 11.01 6.67
CA THR A 26 5.92 10.71 5.87
C THR A 26 5.65 10.11 4.49
N ALA A 27 4.41 9.76 4.17
CA ALA A 27 4.00 9.14 2.91
C ALA A 27 2.77 9.84 2.30
N ARG A 28 2.81 11.17 2.22
CA ARG A 28 1.72 11.99 1.68
C ARG A 28 1.51 11.76 0.18
N GLU A 29 2.58 11.46 -0.54
CA GLU A 29 2.55 11.07 -1.95
C GLU A 29 1.71 9.80 -2.15
N TYR A 30 1.79 8.85 -1.22
CA TYR A 30 0.96 7.65 -1.24
C TYR A 30 -0.52 8.00 -1.05
N ASP A 31 -0.87 8.84 -0.07
CA ASP A 31 -2.25 9.33 0.11
C ASP A 31 -2.77 10.01 -1.16
N GLY A 32 -1.97 10.92 -1.71
CA GLY A 32 -2.31 11.63 -2.95
C GLY A 32 -2.60 10.67 -4.11
N SER A 33 -1.75 9.65 -4.29
CA SER A 33 -1.93 8.66 -5.36
C SER A 33 -3.15 7.76 -5.14
N VAL A 34 -3.47 7.38 -3.89
CA VAL A 34 -4.70 6.63 -3.57
C VAL A 34 -5.94 7.46 -3.93
N ARG A 35 -5.97 8.74 -3.56
CA ARG A 35 -7.08 9.65 -3.89
C ARG A 35 -7.22 9.89 -5.39
N GLU A 36 -6.11 9.95 -6.12
CA GLU A 36 -6.11 10.08 -7.58
C GLU A 36 -6.66 8.82 -8.25
N VAL A 37 -6.25 7.65 -7.81
CA VAL A 37 -6.81 6.37 -8.28
C VAL A 37 -8.30 6.27 -7.98
N ALA A 38 -8.74 6.71 -6.81
CA ALA A 38 -10.17 6.74 -6.46
C ALA A 38 -10.97 7.60 -7.45
N ARG A 39 -10.45 8.79 -7.84
CA ARG A 39 -11.09 9.64 -8.86
C ARG A 39 -11.17 8.96 -10.22
N VAL A 40 -10.10 8.26 -10.66
CA VAL A 40 -10.10 7.47 -11.90
C VAL A 40 -11.18 6.37 -11.88
N LEU A 41 -11.47 5.85 -10.68
CA LEU A 41 -12.47 4.80 -10.48
C LEU A 41 -13.88 5.34 -10.13
N ASP A 42 -14.13 6.65 -10.21
CA ASP A 42 -15.35 7.33 -9.76
C ASP A 42 -15.76 6.90 -8.34
N VAL A 43 -14.80 6.82 -7.43
CA VAL A 43 -15.02 6.49 -6.03
C VAL A 43 -14.70 7.70 -5.17
N ARG A 44 -15.63 8.08 -4.32
CA ARG A 44 -15.43 9.13 -3.32
C ARG A 44 -14.93 8.54 -2.02
N LEU A 45 -13.73 8.96 -1.61
CA LEU A 45 -13.16 8.58 -0.32
C LEU A 45 -13.63 9.55 0.77
N LEU A 46 -14.35 9.02 1.76
CA LEU A 46 -14.81 9.74 2.93
C LEU A 46 -13.87 9.44 4.10
N GLU A 47 -12.94 10.35 4.36
CA GLU A 47 -12.02 10.17 5.47
C GLU A 47 -12.76 10.13 6.80
N LEU A 48 -12.45 9.13 7.65
CA LEU A 48 -13.01 9.01 8.98
C LEU A 48 -12.72 10.28 9.79
N ARG A 49 -13.72 10.83 10.44
CA ARG A 49 -13.54 11.97 11.35
C ARG A 49 -12.99 11.49 12.68
N ASP A 50 -12.07 12.27 13.27
CA ASP A 50 -11.54 12.01 14.61
C ASP A 50 -10.90 10.61 14.77
N TRP A 51 -10.28 10.09 13.70
CA TRP A 51 -9.52 8.84 13.80
C TRP A 51 -8.23 9.03 14.63
N ASN A 52 -7.72 7.94 15.20
CA ASN A 52 -6.43 7.88 15.90
C ASN A 52 -5.48 6.90 15.23
N CYS A 53 -4.19 6.93 15.64
CA CYS A 53 -3.21 5.93 15.21
C CYS A 53 -3.69 4.51 15.57
N CYS A 54 -3.42 3.55 14.67
CA CYS A 54 -3.79 2.14 14.89
C CYS A 54 -2.93 1.41 15.94
N GLY A 55 -1.91 2.07 16.49
CA GLY A 55 -1.04 1.51 17.52
C GLY A 55 0.00 0.48 17.03
N ALA A 56 0.20 0.34 15.72
CA ALA A 56 1.04 -0.73 15.15
C ALA A 56 2.52 -0.66 15.54
N SER A 57 3.06 0.50 15.84
CA SER A 57 4.49 0.69 16.17
C SER A 57 4.76 0.59 17.65
N SER A 58 4.24 1.52 18.45
CA SER A 58 4.55 1.63 19.88
C SER A 58 3.59 0.83 20.77
N ALA A 59 2.28 1.03 20.64
CA ALA A 59 1.33 0.38 21.51
C ALA A 59 1.40 -1.16 21.42
N HIS A 60 1.52 -1.69 20.18
CA HIS A 60 1.64 -3.13 19.97
C HIS A 60 2.88 -3.76 20.65
N MET A 61 3.94 -2.99 20.83
CA MET A 61 5.18 -3.47 21.46
C MET A 61 5.16 -3.37 22.98
N THR A 62 4.28 -2.55 23.55
CA THR A 62 4.27 -2.24 24.98
C THR A 62 3.05 -2.79 25.70
N ASP A 63 1.88 -2.75 25.08
CA ASP A 63 0.62 -3.18 25.67
C ASP A 63 -0.32 -3.73 24.59
N HIS A 64 -0.60 -5.04 24.67
CA HIS A 64 -1.48 -5.72 23.73
C HIS A 64 -2.92 -5.18 23.78
N ARG A 65 -3.46 -4.92 24.98
CA ARG A 65 -4.81 -4.42 25.15
C ARG A 65 -4.98 -3.03 24.57
N LEU A 66 -4.04 -2.13 24.87
CA LEU A 66 -4.03 -0.78 24.29
C LEU A 66 -3.99 -0.83 22.75
N ALA A 67 -3.21 -1.74 22.17
CA ALA A 67 -3.15 -1.89 20.72
C ALA A 67 -4.48 -2.32 20.10
N VAL A 68 -5.22 -3.21 20.77
CA VAL A 68 -6.56 -3.63 20.36
C VAL A 68 -7.54 -2.47 20.51
N ASP A 69 -7.53 -1.77 21.64
CA ASP A 69 -8.48 -0.69 21.94
C ASP A 69 -8.31 0.51 21.00
N LEU A 70 -7.08 0.89 20.64
CA LEU A 70 -6.80 1.93 19.65
C LEU A 70 -7.37 1.60 18.27
N ALA A 71 -7.20 0.37 17.81
CA ALA A 71 -7.75 -0.09 16.55
C ALA A 71 -9.28 -0.19 16.60
N ALA A 72 -9.83 -0.71 17.72
CA ALA A 72 -11.27 -0.83 17.94
C ALA A 72 -11.98 0.53 17.94
N ARG A 73 -11.34 1.59 18.46
CA ARG A 73 -11.90 2.95 18.41
C ARG A 73 -12.14 3.40 16.96
N ASN A 74 -11.17 3.17 16.06
CA ASN A 74 -11.32 3.50 14.65
C ASN A 74 -12.43 2.65 13.99
N LEU A 75 -12.56 1.37 14.36
CA LEU A 75 -13.64 0.52 13.86
C LEU A 75 -15.00 1.00 14.31
N ARG A 76 -15.14 1.48 15.57
CA ARG A 76 -16.40 2.08 16.07
C ARG A 76 -16.79 3.33 15.28
N ILE A 77 -15.81 4.15 14.91
CA ILE A 77 -16.05 5.32 14.04
C ILE A 77 -16.52 4.85 12.66
N ALA A 78 -15.82 3.87 12.07
CA ALA A 78 -16.15 3.35 10.74
C ALA A 78 -17.54 2.67 10.71
N ALA A 79 -17.93 1.96 11.77
CA ALA A 79 -19.24 1.31 11.88
C ALA A 79 -20.40 2.31 11.74
N ARG A 80 -20.23 3.53 12.24
CA ARG A 80 -21.24 4.60 12.14
C ARG A 80 -21.45 5.08 10.70
N GLU A 81 -20.41 4.99 9.86
CA GLU A 81 -20.48 5.40 8.45
C GLU A 81 -21.26 4.38 7.59
N ARG A 82 -21.46 3.14 8.06
CA ARG A 82 -22.15 2.05 7.34
C ARG A 82 -21.61 1.83 5.91
N LYS A 83 -20.30 1.98 5.73
CA LYS A 83 -19.60 1.83 4.47
C LYS A 83 -18.40 0.91 4.62
N ASP A 84 -17.95 0.33 3.52
CA ASP A 84 -16.66 -0.37 3.49
C ASP A 84 -15.54 0.58 3.88
N LEU A 85 -14.58 0.11 4.67
CA LEU A 85 -13.44 0.88 5.14
C LEU A 85 -12.19 0.55 4.32
N LEU A 86 -11.78 1.47 3.45
CA LEU A 86 -10.55 1.36 2.67
C LEU A 86 -9.34 1.80 3.49
N VAL A 87 -8.32 0.95 3.55
CA VAL A 87 -7.10 1.14 4.36
C VAL A 87 -5.85 0.93 3.50
N PRO A 88 -5.05 1.98 3.22
CA PRO A 88 -3.84 1.84 2.39
C PRO A 88 -2.65 1.22 3.11
N CYS A 89 -2.49 1.49 4.40
CA CYS A 89 -1.36 1.01 5.18
C CYS A 89 -1.56 -0.45 5.63
N ALA A 90 -0.64 -1.33 5.25
CA ALA A 90 -0.69 -2.74 5.63
C ALA A 90 -0.67 -2.98 7.16
N ALA A 91 0.08 -2.16 7.90
CA ALA A 91 0.11 -2.23 9.36
C ALA A 91 -1.23 -1.82 9.98
N CYS A 92 -1.85 -0.75 9.48
CA CYS A 92 -3.18 -0.32 9.90
C CYS A 92 -4.23 -1.38 9.58
N PHE A 93 -4.22 -1.93 8.36
CA PHE A 93 -5.11 -3.01 7.94
C PHE A 93 -5.02 -4.20 8.89
N GLN A 94 -3.81 -4.68 9.15
CA GLN A 94 -3.60 -5.83 10.02
C GLN A 94 -4.05 -5.55 11.47
N ARG A 95 -3.81 -4.34 12.03
CA ARG A 95 -4.26 -3.99 13.37
C ARG A 95 -5.78 -3.93 13.50
N LEU A 96 -6.46 -3.33 12.51
CA LEU A 96 -7.93 -3.29 12.47
C LEU A 96 -8.51 -4.70 12.38
N LYS A 97 -7.98 -5.56 11.51
CA LYS A 97 -8.40 -6.97 11.39
C LYS A 97 -8.11 -7.76 12.66
N ALA A 98 -6.97 -7.52 13.33
CA ALA A 98 -6.63 -8.17 14.60
C ALA A 98 -7.60 -7.75 15.71
N ALA A 99 -7.98 -6.48 15.78
CA ALA A 99 -9.00 -6.02 16.73
C ALA A 99 -10.37 -6.67 16.45
N GLN A 100 -10.79 -6.74 15.17
CA GLN A 100 -12.02 -7.45 14.80
C GLN A 100 -12.01 -8.92 15.25
N LYS A 101 -10.84 -9.59 15.10
CA LYS A 101 -10.69 -10.97 15.55
C LYS A 101 -10.78 -11.07 17.08
N ALA A 102 -10.09 -10.21 17.82
CA ALA A 102 -10.12 -10.22 19.28
C ALA A 102 -11.56 -10.09 19.82
N PHE A 103 -12.36 -9.15 19.27
CA PHE A 103 -13.76 -8.99 19.66
C PHE A 103 -14.68 -10.15 19.24
N ARG A 104 -14.36 -10.87 18.17
CA ARG A 104 -15.10 -12.10 17.81
C ARG A 104 -14.78 -13.27 18.74
N ASP A 105 -13.54 -13.34 19.18
CA ASP A 105 -13.05 -14.43 20.03
C ASP A 105 -13.47 -14.23 21.53
N GLU A 106 -13.82 -13.01 21.91
CA GLU A 106 -14.26 -12.61 23.27
C GLU A 106 -15.68 -11.97 23.20
N PRO A 107 -16.74 -12.77 23.03
CA PRO A 107 -18.09 -12.25 22.79
C PRO A 107 -18.68 -11.45 23.96
N ASP A 108 -18.18 -11.61 25.18
CA ASP A 108 -18.63 -10.88 26.36
C ASP A 108 -18.16 -9.40 26.39
N GLN A 109 -17.31 -8.98 25.43
CA GLN A 109 -16.91 -7.59 25.30
C GLN A 109 -17.88 -6.81 24.40
N PRO A 110 -18.25 -5.56 24.76
CA PRO A 110 -19.13 -4.74 23.94
C PRO A 110 -18.44 -4.36 22.63
N GLY A 111 -18.68 -5.14 21.60
CA GLY A 111 -18.12 -4.99 20.27
C GLY A 111 -19.18 -4.79 19.18
N GLU A 112 -20.35 -4.20 19.54
CA GLU A 112 -21.44 -4.01 18.59
C GLU A 112 -20.99 -3.31 17.30
N GLY A 113 -21.25 -3.94 16.15
CA GLY A 113 -20.97 -3.41 14.83
C GLY A 113 -19.50 -3.50 14.37
N LEU A 114 -18.54 -3.86 15.22
CA LEU A 114 -17.11 -3.91 14.83
C LEU A 114 -16.82 -5.03 13.84
N ALA A 115 -17.47 -6.18 14.02
CA ALA A 115 -17.29 -7.34 13.15
C ALA A 115 -17.91 -7.13 11.76
N GLU A 116 -18.87 -6.23 11.63
CA GLU A 116 -19.64 -5.95 10.41
C GLU A 116 -18.89 -5.00 9.47
N VAL A 117 -17.96 -4.19 9.99
CA VAL A 117 -17.15 -3.28 9.16
C VAL A 117 -16.31 -4.09 8.17
N GLN A 118 -16.55 -3.90 6.89
CA GLN A 118 -15.72 -4.50 5.84
C GLN A 118 -14.40 -3.72 5.72
N VAL A 119 -13.36 -4.18 6.41
CA VAL A 119 -12.01 -3.58 6.32
C VAL A 119 -11.32 -4.14 5.09
N ILE A 120 -11.05 -3.28 4.11
CA ILE A 120 -10.49 -3.63 2.81
C ILE A 120 -9.11 -2.95 2.66
N HIS A 121 -8.06 -3.73 2.42
CA HIS A 121 -6.77 -3.17 2.03
C HIS A 121 -6.81 -2.69 0.58
N VAL A 122 -6.07 -1.63 0.25
CA VAL A 122 -5.99 -1.09 -1.13
C VAL A 122 -5.60 -2.17 -2.14
N SER A 123 -4.73 -3.15 -1.79
CA SER A 123 -4.39 -4.26 -2.68
C SER A 123 -5.59 -5.12 -3.05
N ASP A 124 -6.52 -5.34 -2.11
CA ASP A 124 -7.72 -6.14 -2.35
C ASP A 124 -8.75 -5.35 -3.17
N TRP A 125 -8.84 -4.05 -2.95
CA TRP A 125 -9.68 -3.17 -3.76
C TRP A 125 -9.20 -3.13 -5.22
N LEU A 126 -7.90 -2.94 -5.45
CA LEU A 126 -7.33 -2.82 -6.80
C LEU A 126 -7.31 -4.14 -7.58
N ARG A 127 -7.33 -5.31 -6.91
CA ARG A 127 -7.35 -6.61 -7.59
C ARG A 127 -8.75 -7.06 -8.05
N LYS A 128 -9.82 -6.36 -7.67
CA LYS A 128 -11.17 -6.70 -8.12
C LYS A 128 -11.26 -6.64 -9.65
N PRO A 129 -11.91 -7.63 -10.30
CA PRO A 129 -11.98 -7.68 -11.76
C PRO A 129 -12.52 -6.41 -12.40
N GLU A 130 -13.59 -5.83 -11.82
CA GLU A 130 -14.18 -4.58 -12.24
C GLU A 130 -13.23 -3.39 -12.11
N THR A 131 -12.46 -3.33 -11.02
CA THR A 131 -11.45 -2.30 -10.79
C THR A 131 -10.31 -2.39 -11.81
N LEU A 132 -9.79 -3.60 -12.04
CA LEU A 132 -8.74 -3.85 -13.04
C LEU A 132 -9.21 -3.50 -14.46
N ALA A 133 -10.48 -3.79 -14.80
CA ALA A 133 -11.05 -3.46 -16.10
C ALA A 133 -11.13 -1.93 -16.29
N ARG A 134 -11.55 -1.19 -15.26
CA ARG A 134 -11.63 0.29 -15.31
C ARG A 134 -10.23 0.90 -15.40
N ILE A 135 -9.27 0.43 -14.61
CA ILE A 135 -7.86 0.89 -14.71
C ILE A 135 -7.34 0.64 -16.12
N ARG A 136 -7.54 -0.57 -16.68
CA ARG A 136 -7.09 -0.91 -18.04
C ARG A 136 -7.64 0.07 -19.08
N GLY A 137 -8.93 0.41 -18.98
CA GLY A 137 -9.58 1.37 -19.90
C GLY A 137 -9.07 2.81 -19.74
N ALA A 138 -8.52 3.14 -18.55
CA ALA A 138 -8.01 4.48 -18.25
C ALA A 138 -6.52 4.65 -18.55
N VAL A 139 -5.75 3.57 -18.80
CA VAL A 139 -4.31 3.63 -19.08
C VAL A 139 -4.03 4.41 -20.35
N LYS A 140 -3.28 5.49 -20.25
CA LYS A 140 -2.80 6.36 -21.34
C LYS A 140 -1.30 6.15 -21.61
N HIS A 141 -0.54 5.95 -20.55
CA HIS A 141 0.91 5.80 -20.58
C HIS A 141 1.30 4.41 -20.03
N PRO A 142 1.29 3.34 -20.86
CA PRO A 142 1.61 2.00 -20.38
C PRO A 142 3.11 1.86 -20.08
N LEU A 143 3.44 1.09 -19.04
CA LEU A 143 4.80 0.81 -18.57
C LEU A 143 5.54 -0.22 -19.45
N LYS A 144 5.50 -0.07 -20.77
CA LYS A 144 6.12 -1.01 -21.72
C LYS A 144 7.63 -1.12 -21.50
N GLY A 145 8.13 -2.35 -21.44
CA GLY A 145 9.55 -2.63 -21.27
C GLY A 145 10.06 -2.54 -19.82
N LEU A 146 9.23 -2.06 -18.87
CA LEU A 146 9.60 -2.00 -17.46
C LEU A 146 9.40 -3.37 -16.80
N ARG A 147 10.44 -3.87 -16.10
CA ARG A 147 10.43 -5.13 -15.37
C ARG A 147 10.30 -4.88 -13.87
N LEU A 148 9.21 -5.32 -13.27
CA LEU A 148 8.87 -5.06 -11.87
C LEU A 148 8.63 -6.35 -11.09
N VAL A 149 8.87 -6.29 -9.78
CA VAL A 149 8.49 -7.33 -8.82
C VAL A 149 7.44 -6.79 -7.85
N PRO A 150 6.32 -7.52 -7.63
CA PRO A 150 5.35 -7.18 -6.59
C PRO A 150 5.88 -7.59 -5.22
N TYR A 151 5.81 -6.68 -4.24
CA TYR A 151 6.20 -6.91 -2.86
C TYR A 151 5.08 -6.52 -1.90
N TYR A 152 4.44 -7.52 -1.33
CA TYR A 152 3.32 -7.34 -0.38
C TYR A 152 3.81 -7.07 1.05
N GLY A 153 5.03 -7.54 1.36
CA GLY A 153 5.46 -7.62 2.75
C GLY A 153 4.63 -8.65 3.54
N CYS A 154 4.70 -8.59 4.87
CA CYS A 154 4.10 -9.63 5.71
C CYS A 154 2.64 -9.30 6.15
N LEU A 155 2.32 -8.04 6.43
CA LEU A 155 1.09 -7.68 7.16
C LEU A 155 -0.19 -7.67 6.33
N ILE A 156 -0.09 -7.68 4.99
CA ILE A 156 -1.26 -7.77 4.10
C ILE A 156 -1.80 -9.21 4.11
N THR A 157 -0.92 -10.21 4.23
CA THR A 157 -1.28 -11.61 4.03
C THR A 157 -1.19 -12.46 5.29
N ARG A 158 -0.45 -12.03 6.32
CA ARG A 158 -0.14 -12.85 7.52
C ARG A 158 -0.52 -12.17 8.83
N PRO A 159 -0.94 -12.94 9.84
CA PRO A 159 -1.35 -14.34 9.72
C PRO A 159 -2.71 -14.45 9.00
N PRO A 160 -2.94 -15.50 8.18
CA PRO A 160 -4.20 -15.68 7.42
C PRO A 160 -5.45 -15.66 8.30
N ALA A 161 -5.37 -16.20 9.52
CA ALA A 161 -6.45 -16.16 10.50
C ALA A 161 -6.91 -14.74 10.88
N VAL A 162 -6.05 -13.73 10.68
CA VAL A 162 -6.36 -12.31 10.92
C VAL A 162 -6.74 -11.61 9.63
N THR A 163 -5.91 -11.74 8.60
CA THR A 163 -6.05 -10.99 7.34
C THR A 163 -7.15 -11.54 6.43
N GLY A 164 -7.50 -12.81 6.57
CA GLY A 164 -8.40 -13.51 5.65
C GLY A 164 -7.75 -13.87 4.31
N SER A 165 -6.42 -13.76 4.19
CA SER A 165 -5.72 -14.07 2.95
C SER A 165 -5.87 -15.55 2.59
N ARG A 166 -6.29 -15.84 1.34
CA ARG A 166 -6.39 -17.21 0.80
C ARG A 166 -5.07 -17.70 0.21
N GLU A 167 -4.19 -16.80 -0.20
CA GLU A 167 -2.89 -17.07 -0.82
C GLU A 167 -1.79 -16.30 -0.08
N PRO A 168 -1.51 -16.64 1.21
CA PRO A 168 -0.62 -15.84 2.04
C PRO A 168 0.84 -15.85 1.60
N GLU A 169 1.27 -16.87 0.85
CA GLU A 169 2.65 -17.06 0.42
C GLU A 169 2.92 -16.55 -1.00
N ASP A 170 1.93 -16.63 -1.91
CA ASP A 170 2.09 -16.21 -3.31
C ASP A 170 0.85 -15.44 -3.81
N PRO A 171 0.52 -14.29 -3.21
CA PRO A 171 -0.59 -13.45 -3.65
C PRO A 171 -0.37 -12.95 -5.09
N LYS A 172 -1.46 -12.79 -5.86
CA LYS A 172 -1.41 -12.46 -7.29
C LYS A 172 -2.01 -11.08 -7.65
N GLY A 173 -2.64 -10.39 -6.71
CA GLY A 173 -3.37 -9.15 -7.02
C GLY A 173 -2.49 -8.05 -7.64
N MET A 174 -1.30 -7.77 -7.06
CA MET A 174 -0.37 -6.81 -7.64
C MET A 174 0.26 -7.28 -8.94
N ASP A 175 0.47 -8.59 -9.11
CA ASP A 175 0.94 -9.15 -10.39
C ASP A 175 -0.03 -8.82 -11.53
N LEU A 176 -1.33 -8.97 -11.28
CA LEU A 176 -2.38 -8.64 -12.24
C LEU A 176 -2.39 -7.13 -12.53
N LEU A 177 -2.32 -6.30 -11.50
CA LEU A 177 -2.30 -4.84 -11.65
C LEU A 177 -1.10 -4.38 -12.47
N ILE A 178 0.11 -4.85 -12.15
CA ILE A 178 1.34 -4.48 -12.88
C ILE A 178 1.22 -4.85 -14.37
N ARG A 179 0.65 -6.03 -14.69
CA ARG A 179 0.39 -6.42 -16.09
C ARG A 179 -0.65 -5.54 -16.76
N VAL A 180 -1.70 -5.13 -16.04
CA VAL A 180 -2.73 -4.20 -16.56
C VAL A 180 -2.10 -2.86 -16.91
N LEU A 181 -1.09 -2.41 -16.17
CA LEU A 181 -0.34 -1.19 -16.47
C LEU A 181 0.66 -1.37 -17.62
N GLY A 182 0.81 -2.57 -18.17
CA GLY A 182 1.68 -2.84 -19.32
C GLY A 182 3.13 -3.21 -18.98
N ALA A 183 3.50 -3.35 -17.70
CA ALA A 183 4.82 -3.77 -17.27
C ALA A 183 4.96 -5.30 -17.25
N GLU A 184 6.20 -5.77 -17.33
CA GLU A 184 6.56 -7.17 -17.16
C GLU A 184 6.71 -7.49 -15.67
N VAL A 185 5.98 -8.50 -15.19
CA VAL A 185 6.12 -9.01 -13.82
C VAL A 185 7.20 -10.08 -13.79
N ARG A 186 8.28 -9.83 -13.05
CA ARG A 186 9.33 -10.83 -12.83
C ARG A 186 8.92 -11.81 -11.73
N ARG A 187 9.12 -13.09 -11.96
CA ARG A 187 8.85 -14.14 -10.95
C ARG A 187 9.96 -14.13 -9.90
N TRP A 188 9.55 -14.12 -8.63
CA TRP A 188 10.46 -14.17 -7.49
C TRP A 188 9.76 -14.71 -6.25
N SER A 189 10.52 -15.18 -5.26
CA SER A 189 10.00 -15.84 -4.06
C SER A 189 9.91 -14.93 -2.83
N PHE A 190 10.25 -13.64 -2.96
CA PHE A 190 10.31 -12.70 -1.81
C PHE A 190 9.07 -11.78 -1.71
N LYS A 191 7.94 -12.18 -2.29
CA LYS A 191 6.70 -11.36 -2.29
C LYS A 191 6.21 -10.98 -0.89
N THR A 192 6.35 -11.90 0.06
CA THR A 192 5.77 -11.81 1.40
C THR A 192 6.80 -11.86 2.53
N GLU A 193 8.09 -11.79 2.19
CA GLU A 193 9.16 -11.69 3.18
C GLU A 193 9.07 -10.39 3.98
N CYS A 194 9.49 -10.41 5.24
CA CYS A 194 9.45 -9.22 6.10
C CYS A 194 10.62 -8.30 5.81
N CYS A 195 10.36 -7.01 5.56
CA CYS A 195 11.41 -5.99 5.44
C CYS A 195 12.01 -5.58 6.80
N GLY A 196 11.43 -6.00 7.91
CA GLY A 196 11.85 -5.56 9.24
C GLY A 196 11.39 -4.14 9.61
N GLY A 197 10.34 -3.59 8.98
CA GLY A 197 9.91 -2.21 9.20
C GLY A 197 9.67 -1.84 10.67
N SER A 198 9.12 -2.75 11.49
CA SER A 198 8.97 -2.54 12.94
C SER A 198 10.30 -2.52 13.72
N LEU A 199 11.37 -3.06 13.13
CA LEU A 199 12.71 -3.11 13.73
C LEU A 199 13.61 -1.97 13.26
N THR A 200 13.12 -1.08 12.42
CA THR A 200 13.92 -0.02 11.77
C THR A 200 14.66 0.86 12.78
N MET A 201 14.02 1.19 13.90
CA MET A 201 14.65 2.00 14.95
C MET A 201 15.45 1.15 15.95
N PRO A 202 14.89 0.09 16.59
CA PRO A 202 15.59 -0.63 17.64
C PRO A 202 16.69 -1.57 17.13
N ARG A 203 16.59 -2.10 15.89
CA ARG A 203 17.50 -3.11 15.33
C ARG A 203 17.82 -2.84 13.87
N ALA A 204 18.40 -1.67 13.58
CA ALA A 204 18.81 -1.28 12.23
C ALA A 204 19.79 -2.27 11.57
N ASP A 205 20.58 -2.98 12.35
CA ASP A 205 21.47 -4.07 11.92
C ASP A 205 20.68 -5.21 11.25
N LEU A 206 19.62 -5.70 11.91
CA LEU A 206 18.76 -6.75 11.35
C LEU A 206 17.99 -6.27 10.12
N THR A 207 17.48 -5.04 10.14
CA THR A 207 16.74 -4.52 8.98
C THR A 207 17.61 -4.40 7.73
N ARG A 208 18.90 -4.03 7.86
CA ARG A 208 19.83 -4.02 6.73
C ARG A 208 19.99 -5.41 6.11
N ILE A 209 20.11 -6.45 6.95
CA ILE A 209 20.23 -7.84 6.48
C ILE A 209 18.96 -8.24 5.69
N LEU A 210 17.78 -7.99 6.25
CA LEU A 210 16.50 -8.35 5.63
C LEU A 210 16.30 -7.60 4.31
N VAL A 211 16.53 -6.30 4.30
CA VAL A 211 16.40 -5.47 3.08
C VAL A 211 17.41 -5.89 2.03
N SER A 212 18.66 -6.16 2.40
CA SER A 212 19.68 -6.64 1.46
C SER A 212 19.25 -7.93 0.77
N ARG A 213 18.67 -8.89 1.51
CA ARG A 213 18.16 -10.14 0.94
C ARG A 213 17.05 -9.89 -0.08
N ILE A 214 16.08 -9.02 0.26
CA ILE A 214 14.95 -8.67 -0.61
C ILE A 214 15.47 -8.00 -1.89
N VAL A 215 16.29 -6.96 -1.77
CA VAL A 215 16.77 -6.19 -2.91
C VAL A 215 17.67 -7.03 -3.83
N LYS A 216 18.60 -7.82 -3.27
CA LYS A 216 19.43 -8.74 -4.03
C LYS A 216 18.61 -9.82 -4.74
N ALA A 217 17.50 -10.30 -4.13
CA ALA A 217 16.60 -11.25 -4.78
C ALA A 217 15.83 -10.60 -5.95
N ALA A 218 15.34 -9.37 -5.77
CA ALA A 218 14.67 -8.61 -6.83
C ALA A 218 15.64 -8.34 -8.02
N ALA A 219 16.86 -7.90 -7.73
CA ALA A 219 17.88 -7.68 -8.74
C ALA A 219 18.23 -8.97 -9.52
N ARG A 220 18.41 -10.11 -8.81
CA ARG A 220 18.63 -11.42 -9.44
C ARG A 220 17.46 -11.88 -10.32
N ALA A 221 16.23 -11.50 -9.97
CA ALA A 221 15.06 -11.73 -10.81
C ALA A 221 15.03 -10.84 -12.06
N GLY A 222 15.98 -9.92 -12.22
CA GLY A 222 16.06 -8.96 -13.31
C GLY A 222 15.06 -7.81 -13.20
N ALA A 223 14.60 -7.50 -11.98
CA ALA A 223 13.70 -6.38 -11.74
C ALA A 223 14.46 -5.04 -11.82
N GLN A 224 13.77 -4.03 -12.32
CA GLN A 224 14.23 -2.63 -12.36
C GLN A 224 13.60 -1.80 -11.24
N GLY A 225 12.57 -2.33 -10.57
CA GLY A 225 11.93 -1.69 -9.44
C GLY A 225 11.06 -2.67 -8.64
N ILE A 226 10.74 -2.27 -7.43
CA ILE A 226 9.90 -3.01 -6.49
C ILE A 226 8.57 -2.26 -6.34
N VAL A 227 7.45 -2.96 -6.39
CA VAL A 227 6.10 -2.37 -6.22
C VAL A 227 5.52 -2.82 -4.90
N THR A 228 5.10 -1.88 -4.05
CA THR A 228 4.50 -2.17 -2.75
C THR A 228 3.20 -1.38 -2.49
N MET A 229 2.48 -1.73 -1.42
CA MET A 229 1.32 -1.00 -0.90
C MET A 229 1.40 -0.84 0.63
N CYS A 230 2.62 -0.66 1.14
CA CYS A 230 2.84 -0.41 2.56
C CYS A 230 3.85 0.72 2.74
N PRO A 231 3.48 1.84 3.40
CA PRO A 231 4.38 2.98 3.57
C PRO A 231 5.60 2.64 4.44
N MET A 232 5.44 1.75 5.43
CA MET A 232 6.57 1.28 6.24
C MET A 232 7.55 0.44 5.42
N CYS A 233 7.04 -0.38 4.48
CA CYS A 233 7.90 -1.18 3.60
C CYS A 233 8.65 -0.31 2.62
N GLN A 234 7.97 0.65 1.98
CA GLN A 234 8.60 1.58 1.04
C GLN A 234 9.73 2.36 1.70
N ALA A 235 9.44 3.05 2.79
CA ALA A 235 10.43 3.86 3.52
C ALA A 235 11.63 3.02 4.02
N ASN A 236 11.36 1.81 4.54
CA ASN A 236 12.42 0.93 5.04
C ASN A 236 13.28 0.36 3.91
N LEU A 237 12.66 -0.07 2.80
CA LEU A 237 13.38 -0.58 1.64
C LEU A 237 14.28 0.50 1.05
N GLU A 238 13.80 1.71 0.80
CA GLU A 238 14.60 2.77 0.21
C GLU A 238 15.72 3.24 1.14
N SER A 239 15.39 3.58 2.41
CA SER A 239 16.39 4.10 3.33
C SER A 239 17.52 3.10 3.61
N ARG A 240 17.19 1.81 3.77
CA ARG A 240 18.21 0.80 4.05
C ARG A 240 19.05 0.44 2.82
N GLN A 241 18.52 0.56 1.61
CA GLN A 241 19.33 0.44 0.39
C GLN A 241 20.44 1.51 0.34
N LEU A 242 20.13 2.75 0.72
CA LEU A 242 21.13 3.82 0.78
C LEU A 242 22.21 3.55 1.83
N ASP A 243 21.81 3.03 3.00
CA ASP A 243 22.78 2.61 4.03
C ASP A 243 23.69 1.48 3.53
N LEU A 244 23.11 0.49 2.85
CA LEU A 244 23.85 -0.65 2.29
C LEU A 244 24.79 -0.22 1.17
N LYS A 245 24.38 0.70 0.31
CA LYS A 245 25.20 1.24 -0.78
C LYS A 245 26.45 1.99 -0.28
N LYS A 246 26.34 2.64 0.90
CA LYS A 246 27.49 3.27 1.55
C LYS A 246 28.53 2.25 2.05
N GLN A 247 28.09 1.05 2.43
CA GLN A 247 28.95 -0.03 2.93
C GLN A 247 29.50 -0.93 1.83
N ASP A 248 28.67 -1.17 0.80
CA ASP A 248 28.97 -2.02 -0.36
C ASP A 248 28.57 -1.27 -1.64
N ARG A 249 29.57 -0.71 -2.34
CA ARG A 249 29.35 0.07 -3.59
C ARG A 249 28.70 -0.74 -4.69
N GLU A 250 28.81 -2.07 -4.66
CA GLU A 250 28.19 -2.97 -5.65
C GLU A 250 26.76 -3.38 -5.24
N HIS A 251 26.29 -2.96 -4.05
CA HIS A 251 24.91 -3.28 -3.65
C HIS A 251 23.91 -2.64 -4.65
N PRO A 252 22.96 -3.43 -5.19
CA PRO A 252 21.98 -2.91 -6.12
C PRO A 252 21.09 -1.86 -5.45
N LEU A 253 20.70 -0.84 -6.22
CA LEU A 253 19.68 0.14 -5.85
C LEU A 253 18.48 -0.04 -6.78
N LEU A 254 17.30 -0.25 -6.20
CA LEU A 254 16.05 -0.38 -6.93
C LEU A 254 15.02 0.60 -6.33
N PRO A 255 14.41 1.47 -7.13
CA PRO A 255 13.33 2.33 -6.66
C PRO A 255 12.15 1.48 -6.18
N VAL A 256 11.43 1.98 -5.16
CA VAL A 256 10.30 1.29 -4.55
C VAL A 256 9.03 2.12 -4.74
N PHE A 257 8.20 1.70 -5.69
CA PHE A 257 6.97 2.39 -6.05
C PHE A 257 5.79 1.97 -5.18
N PHE A 258 4.92 2.91 -4.85
CA PHE A 258 3.57 2.51 -4.50
C PHE A 258 2.80 2.12 -5.76
N ALA A 259 2.03 1.03 -5.70
CA ALA A 259 1.27 0.58 -6.85
C ALA A 259 0.28 1.63 -7.35
N THR A 260 -0.29 2.44 -6.45
CA THR A 260 -1.20 3.54 -6.79
C THR A 260 -0.50 4.68 -7.50
N GLU A 261 0.78 4.95 -7.21
CA GLU A 261 1.56 5.95 -7.96
C GLU A 261 1.73 5.54 -9.42
N LEU A 262 2.02 4.25 -9.66
CA LEU A 262 2.11 3.72 -11.02
C LEU A 262 0.77 3.78 -11.74
N VAL A 263 -0.34 3.44 -11.06
CA VAL A 263 -1.69 3.60 -11.64
C VAL A 263 -1.95 5.06 -11.99
N ALA A 264 -1.73 5.97 -11.05
CA ALA A 264 -1.96 7.39 -11.24
C ALA A 264 -1.08 7.96 -12.37
N ALA A 265 0.20 7.58 -12.45
CA ALA A 265 1.09 7.98 -13.53
C ALA A 265 0.62 7.46 -14.90
N CYS A 266 0.19 6.19 -14.97
CA CYS A 266 -0.30 5.58 -16.21
C CYS A 266 -1.64 6.16 -16.70
N THR A 267 -2.47 6.70 -15.81
CA THR A 267 -3.84 7.19 -16.13
C THR A 267 -3.93 8.71 -16.21
N SER A 268 -2.89 9.44 -15.80
CA SER A 268 -2.86 10.91 -15.83
C SER A 268 -2.95 11.48 -17.24
N GLU A 269 -3.58 12.66 -17.39
CA GLU A 269 -3.60 13.42 -18.66
C GLU A 269 -2.21 14.00 -18.98
N THR A 270 -1.47 14.40 -17.96
CA THR A 270 -0.18 15.07 -18.09
C THR A 270 0.91 14.34 -17.29
N ARG A 271 2.12 14.38 -17.81
CA ARG A 271 3.30 13.90 -17.08
C ARG A 271 3.51 14.74 -15.83
N GLN A 272 3.51 14.10 -14.67
CA GLN A 272 3.77 14.78 -13.40
C GLN A 272 5.22 14.54 -12.96
N VAL A 273 6.13 15.31 -13.51
CA VAL A 273 7.59 15.22 -13.23
C VAL A 273 7.91 15.30 -11.73
N ASN A 274 7.08 15.99 -10.96
CA ASN A 274 7.30 16.17 -9.52
C ASN A 274 6.78 15.00 -8.65
N ARG A 275 6.07 14.03 -9.22
CA ARG A 275 5.50 12.90 -8.48
C ARG A 275 6.57 12.09 -7.73
N TRP A 276 7.74 11.96 -8.33
CA TRP A 276 8.82 11.10 -7.86
C TRP A 276 9.79 11.76 -6.88
N LYS A 277 9.68 13.08 -6.65
CA LYS A 277 10.56 13.82 -5.73
C LYS A 277 10.61 13.29 -4.29
N PRO A 278 9.55 12.71 -3.71
CA PRO A 278 9.62 12.16 -2.37
C PRO A 278 10.44 10.87 -2.25
N HIS A 279 10.74 10.18 -3.36
CA HIS A 279 11.53 8.96 -3.34
C HIS A 279 12.99 9.24 -2.97
N LEU A 280 13.55 8.39 -2.10
CA LEU A 280 14.98 8.46 -1.73
C LEU A 280 15.90 7.89 -2.81
N ILE A 281 15.37 7.00 -3.65
CA ILE A 281 16.03 6.44 -4.83
C ILE A 281 15.28 6.96 -6.04
N ASP A 282 15.94 7.84 -6.82
CA ASP A 282 15.32 8.48 -7.99
C ASP A 282 14.89 7.43 -9.03
N PRO A 283 13.60 7.33 -9.35
CA PRO A 283 13.11 6.38 -10.33
C PRO A 283 13.19 6.89 -11.78
N ALA A 284 13.65 8.11 -12.03
CA ALA A 284 13.60 8.76 -13.34
C ALA A 284 14.28 7.93 -14.44
N GLU A 285 15.48 7.36 -14.17
CA GLU A 285 16.18 6.52 -15.14
C GLU A 285 15.38 5.25 -15.51
N VAL A 286 14.65 4.69 -14.53
CA VAL A 286 13.86 3.47 -14.71
C VAL A 286 12.57 3.75 -15.47
N LEU A 287 11.94 4.91 -15.23
CA LEU A 287 10.66 5.29 -15.82
C LEU A 287 10.79 5.99 -17.18
N SER A 288 11.93 6.61 -17.47
CA SER A 288 12.20 7.33 -18.71
C SER A 288 11.89 6.52 -19.98
N PRO A 289 12.26 5.21 -20.09
CA PRO A 289 11.89 4.41 -21.26
C PRO A 289 10.37 4.22 -21.45
N ALA A 290 9.59 4.28 -20.37
CA ALA A 290 8.12 4.23 -20.41
C ALA A 290 7.49 5.61 -20.69
N GLY A 291 8.33 6.64 -20.79
CA GLY A 291 7.89 7.99 -21.07
C GLY A 291 7.22 8.70 -19.88
N LEU A 292 7.52 8.28 -18.63
CA LEU A 292 7.03 8.84 -17.37
C LEU A 292 8.09 9.63 -16.61
#